data_35bef1d01a678ab819ffb73b014cc02f
#
_entry.id   35bef1d01a678ab819ffb73b014cc02f
#
_cell.length_a   1.000
_cell.length_b   1.000
_cell.length_c   1.000
_cell.angle_alpha   90.00
_cell.angle_beta   90.00
_cell.angle_gamma   90.00
#
_symmetry.space_group_name_H-M   'P 1'
#
loop_
_entity.id
_entity.type
_entity.pdbx_description
1 polymer ?
#
loop_
_entity_poly.entity_id
_entity_poly.type
_entity_poly.pdbx_seq_one_letter_code
_entity_poly.pdbx_strand_id
1 'polypeptide(L)'
;MDQLSADEVASRSGVSIDFVERLVEFGILAPADRERAFSRGDINRTRLAHACQEAGLPLQEIARAVREGKFSFGFLDLPHYEWSSLAPKTGRDIANETGLSLDFLAALRQAQGFARPPPDEPMREDEISLLPVLQRALEASVADEADVIRILRVYSDALRRIAEAETHLFHSNVELRALQSGMSERQLTDLAATLSAEFIPLIDQTILTLYRRQRERAWIEDLVGHIERAVEEAGYRRPLGRPPAMCFLDMAGYTRLTEEMGDRAAADLAAKLVGFVEHESLERGGQPVKWLGDGVMFYFKDPAAAVDAALEMVATSPQVGLPPSHAGVAAGPVIFQDGDYFGRTVNMASRIAARADPGQVLVSEEVVEAVERGDGIRFEEFGPVELKGLMKPVSLFEARR
;
A
#
# COMPACT_ATOMS: atom_id res chain seq x y z
N MET A 1 -9.80 32.30 15.91
CA MET A 1 -8.51 31.93 15.30
C MET A 1 -7.48 32.01 16.40
N ASP A 2 -6.80 30.90 16.69
CA ASP A 2 -5.76 30.87 17.72
C ASP A 2 -4.60 31.77 17.28
N GLN A 3 -4.36 32.81 18.04
CA GLN A 3 -3.21 33.69 17.84
C GLN A 3 -2.00 33.05 18.52
N LEU A 4 -1.00 32.68 17.72
CA LEU A 4 0.21 32.02 18.21
C LEU A 4 1.35 33.01 18.37
N SER A 5 2.18 32.83 19.39
CA SER A 5 3.45 33.54 19.55
C SER A 5 4.53 32.93 18.64
N ALA A 6 5.65 33.64 18.43
CA ALA A 6 6.80 33.12 17.70
C ALA A 6 7.38 31.85 18.34
N ASP A 7 7.40 31.79 19.70
CA ASP A 7 7.83 30.61 20.45
C ASP A 7 6.95 29.41 20.20
N GLU A 8 5.62 29.61 20.15
CA GLU A 8 4.67 28.53 19.84
C GLU A 8 4.81 28.04 18.41
N VAL A 9 5.01 28.94 17.43
CA VAL A 9 5.30 28.54 16.03
C VAL A 9 6.59 27.74 15.96
N ALA A 10 7.66 28.22 16.59
CA ALA A 10 8.95 27.53 16.64
C ALA A 10 8.81 26.12 17.25
N SER A 11 8.20 26.03 18.44
CA SER A 11 7.98 24.77 19.14
C SER A 11 7.14 23.78 18.34
N ARG A 12 6.01 24.21 17.79
CA ARG A 12 5.09 23.36 17.01
C ARG A 12 5.63 22.98 15.62
N SER A 13 6.61 23.75 15.11
CA SER A 13 7.27 23.47 13.84
C SER A 13 8.54 22.62 13.99
N GLY A 14 9.07 22.50 15.21
CA GLY A 14 10.32 21.80 15.49
C GLY A 14 11.57 22.55 15.05
N VAL A 15 11.53 23.87 15.06
CA VAL A 15 12.64 24.74 14.67
C VAL A 15 13.03 25.70 15.78
N SER A 16 14.17 26.36 15.67
CA SER A 16 14.57 27.41 16.61
C SER A 16 13.76 28.70 16.41
N ILE A 17 13.61 29.49 17.46
CA ILE A 17 12.97 30.80 17.38
C ILE A 17 13.72 31.73 16.41
N ASP A 18 15.06 31.68 16.39
CA ASP A 18 15.88 32.42 15.43
C ASP A 18 15.54 32.11 13.97
N PHE A 19 15.12 30.86 13.70
CA PHE A 19 14.66 30.49 12.36
C PHE A 19 13.34 31.17 12.02
N VAL A 20 12.38 31.21 12.93
CA VAL A 20 11.10 31.91 12.74
C VAL A 20 11.33 33.41 12.54
N GLU A 21 12.21 34.03 13.34
CA GLU A 21 12.55 35.45 13.20
C GLU A 21 13.16 35.74 11.82
N ARG A 22 14.07 34.91 11.32
CA ARG A 22 14.61 35.04 9.95
C ARG A 22 13.52 34.92 8.89
N LEU A 23 12.54 34.06 9.05
CA LEU A 23 11.41 33.97 8.10
C LEU A 23 10.58 35.26 8.09
N VAL A 24 10.40 35.90 9.24
CA VAL A 24 9.75 37.22 9.33
C VAL A 24 10.60 38.30 8.66
N GLU A 25 11.92 38.33 8.91
CA GLU A 25 12.83 39.28 8.28
C GLU A 25 12.83 39.13 6.75
N PHE A 26 12.76 37.96 6.23
CA PHE A 26 12.68 37.69 4.79
C PHE A 26 11.27 37.90 4.21
N GLY A 27 10.25 38.13 5.04
CA GLY A 27 8.87 38.33 4.61
C GLY A 27 8.19 37.05 4.11
N ILE A 28 8.70 35.87 4.51
CA ILE A 28 8.07 34.58 4.28
C ILE A 28 6.90 34.39 5.26
N LEU A 29 7.09 34.84 6.50
CA LEU A 29 6.03 34.95 7.50
C LEU A 29 5.64 36.42 7.67
N ALA A 30 4.36 36.68 7.76
CA ALA A 30 3.82 38.02 7.96
C ALA A 30 2.85 37.99 9.17
N PRO A 31 3.37 38.19 10.40
CA PRO A 31 2.53 38.21 11.57
C PRO A 31 1.49 39.32 11.51
N ALA A 32 0.26 39.02 11.91
CA ALA A 32 -0.80 40.00 12.01
C ALA A 32 -0.58 40.87 13.26
N ASP A 33 -0.62 42.19 13.08
CA ASP A 33 -0.55 43.24 14.10
C ASP A 33 0.79 43.44 14.90
N ARG A 34 0.78 44.48 15.72
CA ARG A 34 1.92 44.91 16.58
C ARG A 34 2.32 43.86 17.63
N GLU A 35 1.46 42.91 17.93
CA GLU A 35 1.71 41.82 18.91
C GLU A 35 2.38 40.60 18.29
N ARG A 36 2.74 40.65 16.98
CA ARG A 36 3.39 39.54 16.25
C ARG A 36 2.61 38.20 16.41
N ALA A 37 1.31 38.27 16.22
CA ALA A 37 0.45 37.08 16.27
C ALA A 37 0.54 36.30 14.94
N PHE A 38 0.78 35.00 15.02
CA PHE A 38 0.86 34.09 13.91
C PHE A 38 -0.41 33.21 13.81
N SER A 39 -0.68 32.76 12.61
CA SER A 39 -1.75 31.83 12.31
C SER A 39 -1.28 30.35 12.38
N ARG A 40 -2.22 29.43 12.38
CA ARG A 40 -1.93 28.00 12.25
C ARG A 40 -1.23 27.67 10.91
N GLY A 41 -1.56 28.39 9.84
CA GLY A 41 -0.89 28.27 8.53
C GLY A 41 0.61 28.65 8.58
N ASP A 42 1.01 29.51 9.53
CA ASP A 42 2.40 29.89 9.69
C ASP A 42 3.28 28.75 10.25
N ILE A 43 2.71 27.80 11.00
CA ILE A 43 3.41 26.58 11.37
C ILE A 43 3.77 25.78 10.11
N ASN A 44 2.82 25.61 9.19
CA ASN A 44 3.03 24.88 7.95
C ASN A 44 4.02 25.59 7.01
N ARG A 45 3.94 26.92 6.93
CA ARG A 45 4.92 27.74 6.18
C ARG A 45 6.33 27.58 6.75
N THR A 46 6.46 27.61 8.07
CA THR A 46 7.73 27.42 8.76
C THR A 46 8.33 26.04 8.48
N ARG A 47 7.52 24.98 8.58
CA ARG A 47 7.95 23.60 8.30
C ARG A 47 8.36 23.42 6.84
N LEU A 48 7.58 23.97 5.89
CA LEU A 48 7.92 23.89 4.47
C LEU A 48 9.20 24.68 4.15
N ALA A 49 9.34 25.89 4.70
CA ALA A 49 10.56 26.68 4.53
C ALA A 49 11.80 25.98 5.10
N HIS A 50 11.65 25.30 6.25
CA HIS A 50 12.71 24.49 6.84
C HIS A 50 13.07 23.30 5.92
N ALA A 51 12.09 22.56 5.43
CA ALA A 51 12.32 21.47 4.49
C ALA A 51 12.99 21.92 3.19
N CYS A 52 12.63 23.10 2.67
CA CYS A 52 13.30 23.68 1.53
C CYS A 52 14.79 24.01 1.84
N GLN A 53 15.08 24.56 3.02
CA GLN A 53 16.46 24.83 3.43
C GLN A 53 17.27 23.53 3.58
N GLU A 54 16.70 22.47 4.16
CA GLU A 54 17.32 21.14 4.25
C GLU A 54 17.58 20.54 2.87
N ALA A 55 16.70 20.82 1.90
CA ALA A 55 16.87 20.44 0.49
C ALA A 55 17.91 21.30 -0.25
N GLY A 56 18.56 22.26 0.44
CA GLY A 56 19.60 23.13 -0.13
C GLY A 56 19.09 24.40 -0.81
N LEU A 57 17.82 24.76 -0.66
CA LEU A 57 17.25 26.02 -1.19
C LEU A 57 17.48 27.17 -0.21
N PRO A 58 18.22 28.24 -0.57
CA PRO A 58 18.45 29.39 0.30
C PRO A 58 17.14 30.14 0.59
N LEU A 59 16.90 30.47 1.86
CA LEU A 59 15.70 31.25 2.27
C LEU A 59 15.55 32.58 1.54
N GLN A 60 16.69 33.23 1.21
CA GLN A 60 16.71 34.51 0.46
C GLN A 60 16.12 34.34 -0.95
N GLU A 61 16.39 33.21 -1.61
CA GLU A 61 15.85 32.93 -2.95
C GLU A 61 14.35 32.63 -2.90
N ILE A 62 13.91 31.86 -1.89
CA ILE A 62 12.50 31.63 -1.63
C ILE A 62 11.76 32.95 -1.39
N ALA A 63 12.30 33.79 -0.50
CA ALA A 63 11.74 35.10 -0.19
C ALA A 63 11.69 36.02 -1.42
N ARG A 64 12.70 35.94 -2.27
CA ARG A 64 12.75 36.69 -3.53
C ARG A 64 11.63 36.18 -4.48
N ALA A 65 11.49 34.91 -4.66
CA ALA A 65 10.43 34.31 -5.50
C ALA A 65 9.03 34.73 -5.02
N VAL A 66 8.80 34.75 -3.70
CA VAL A 66 7.55 35.22 -3.10
C VAL A 66 7.30 36.68 -3.37
N ARG A 67 8.31 37.57 -3.14
CA ARG A 67 8.18 38.99 -3.39
C ARG A 67 7.97 39.34 -4.87
N GLU A 68 8.60 38.61 -5.77
CA GLU A 68 8.45 38.79 -7.22
C GLU A 68 7.13 38.17 -7.74
N GLY A 69 6.33 37.54 -6.86
CA GLY A 69 5.08 36.90 -7.24
C GLY A 69 5.24 35.66 -8.11
N LYS A 70 6.42 35.02 -8.08
CA LYS A 70 6.70 33.76 -8.79
C LYS A 70 6.16 32.56 -8.05
N PHE A 71 6.01 32.66 -6.72
CA PHE A 71 5.52 31.65 -5.83
C PHE A 71 4.67 32.26 -4.71
N SER A 72 3.76 31.48 -4.12
CA SER A 72 2.92 31.90 -2.99
C SER A 72 2.75 30.72 -2.02
N PHE A 73 2.82 31.02 -0.72
CA PHE A 73 2.48 30.06 0.34
C PHE A 73 0.98 30.06 0.72
N GLY A 74 0.14 30.84 0.00
CA GLY A 74 -1.28 31.02 0.34
C GLY A 74 -2.10 29.72 0.38
N PHE A 75 -1.68 28.68 -0.34
CA PHE A 75 -2.32 27.37 -0.32
C PHE A 75 -2.27 26.69 1.04
N LEU A 76 -1.26 27.00 1.87
CA LEU A 76 -1.12 26.43 3.22
C LEU A 76 -2.14 26.97 4.23
N ASP A 77 -2.91 27.99 3.88
CA ASP A 77 -4.00 28.50 4.69
C ASP A 77 -5.32 27.75 4.45
N LEU A 78 -5.36 26.85 3.48
CA LEU A 78 -6.55 26.09 3.17
C LEU A 78 -6.76 24.95 4.17
N PRO A 79 -8.01 24.65 4.57
CA PRO A 79 -8.29 23.67 5.63
C PRO A 79 -7.72 22.27 5.41
N HIS A 80 -7.60 21.84 4.16
CA HIS A 80 -7.08 20.51 3.82
C HIS A 80 -5.54 20.39 3.90
N TYR A 81 -4.82 21.50 4.11
CA TYR A 81 -3.39 21.51 4.45
C TYR A 81 -3.13 21.60 5.96
N GLU A 82 -4.10 21.21 6.79
CA GLU A 82 -3.89 21.08 8.24
C GLU A 82 -2.95 19.92 8.56
N TRP A 83 -1.65 20.20 8.50
CA TRP A 83 -0.65 19.23 8.91
C TRP A 83 -0.57 19.18 10.44
N SER A 84 -0.41 17.96 10.97
CA SER A 84 -0.28 17.79 12.42
C SER A 84 0.94 18.52 12.96
N SER A 85 0.75 19.26 14.05
CA SER A 85 1.80 20.01 14.76
C SER A 85 2.58 19.10 15.71
N LEU A 86 3.73 19.57 16.18
CA LEU A 86 4.42 18.98 17.31
C LEU A 86 3.68 19.38 18.62
N ALA A 87 3.46 18.40 19.47
CA ALA A 87 2.93 18.62 20.82
C ALA A 87 4.07 19.13 21.73
N PRO A 88 3.74 19.85 22.80
CA PRO A 88 4.73 20.25 23.81
C PRO A 88 5.15 19.09 24.73
N LYS A 89 5.05 17.83 24.25
CA LYS A 89 5.34 16.61 24.98
C LYS A 89 6.36 15.77 24.21
N THR A 90 7.39 15.32 24.92
CA THR A 90 8.42 14.43 24.37
C THR A 90 7.96 12.97 24.43
N GLY A 91 8.67 12.10 23.72
CA GLY A 91 8.46 10.65 23.83
C GLY A 91 8.63 10.15 25.28
N ARG A 92 9.50 10.78 26.07
CA ARG A 92 9.70 10.46 27.50
C ARG A 92 8.49 10.88 28.34
N ASP A 93 7.92 12.05 28.09
CA ASP A 93 6.73 12.51 28.81
C ASP A 93 5.55 11.58 28.55
N ILE A 94 5.36 11.21 27.29
CA ILE A 94 4.31 10.25 26.88
C ILE A 94 4.52 8.88 27.52
N ALA A 95 5.76 8.35 27.54
CA ALA A 95 6.05 7.09 28.19
C ALA A 95 5.71 7.12 29.69
N ASN A 96 6.04 8.22 30.39
CA ASN A 96 5.72 8.39 31.79
C ASN A 96 4.22 8.51 32.06
N GLU A 97 3.46 9.20 31.19
CA GLU A 97 2.01 9.39 31.32
C GLU A 97 1.23 8.12 31.00
N THR A 98 1.65 7.38 29.99
CA THR A 98 0.91 6.23 29.47
C THR A 98 1.36 4.88 30.00
N GLY A 99 2.57 4.82 30.58
CA GLY A 99 3.21 3.56 30.98
C GLY A 99 3.76 2.74 29.82
N LEU A 100 3.66 3.23 28.57
CA LEU A 100 4.23 2.56 27.41
C LEU A 100 5.76 2.72 27.38
N SER A 101 6.48 1.69 26.92
CA SER A 101 7.95 1.77 26.84
C SER A 101 8.38 2.72 25.70
N LEU A 102 9.53 3.39 25.89
CA LEU A 102 10.15 4.20 24.84
C LEU A 102 10.48 3.39 23.59
N ASP A 103 10.85 2.12 23.77
CA ASP A 103 11.13 1.23 22.64
C ASP A 103 9.88 0.91 21.85
N PHE A 104 8.75 0.72 22.52
CA PHE A 104 7.46 0.50 21.84
C PHE A 104 7.00 1.77 21.09
N LEU A 105 7.06 2.96 21.71
CA LEU A 105 6.73 4.22 21.03
C LEU A 105 7.61 4.46 19.80
N ALA A 106 8.91 4.15 19.90
CA ALA A 106 9.81 4.24 18.76
C ALA A 106 9.49 3.21 17.67
N ALA A 107 9.12 1.99 18.05
CA ALA A 107 8.73 0.95 17.11
C ALA A 107 7.42 1.27 16.38
N LEU A 108 6.44 1.92 17.07
CA LEU A 108 5.22 2.42 16.43
C LEU A 108 5.54 3.42 15.31
N ARG A 109 6.44 4.37 15.56
CA ARG A 109 6.84 5.36 14.56
C ARG A 109 7.59 4.72 13.38
N GLN A 110 8.47 3.76 13.67
CA GLN A 110 9.16 3.00 12.62
C GLN A 110 8.19 2.17 11.77
N ALA A 111 7.15 1.59 12.38
CA ALA A 111 6.10 0.87 11.67
C ALA A 111 5.30 1.78 10.71
N GLN A 112 5.24 3.08 11.01
CA GLN A 112 4.64 4.09 10.14
C GLN A 112 5.58 4.58 9.03
N GLY A 113 6.80 4.04 8.92
CA GLY A 113 7.77 4.40 7.88
C GLY A 113 8.65 5.60 8.21
N PHE A 114 8.66 6.07 9.48
CA PHE A 114 9.48 7.19 9.92
C PHE A 114 10.71 6.74 10.71
N ALA A 115 11.73 7.60 10.78
CA ALA A 115 12.93 7.33 11.57
C ALA A 115 12.61 7.25 13.07
N ARG A 116 13.41 6.47 13.80
CA ARG A 116 13.32 6.41 15.25
C ARG A 116 13.64 7.77 15.85
N PRO A 117 12.70 8.39 16.62
CA PRO A 117 12.95 9.69 17.23
C PRO A 117 13.85 9.57 18.46
N PRO A 118 14.66 10.57 18.77
CA PRO A 118 15.24 10.71 20.09
C PRO A 118 14.15 10.81 21.17
N PRO A 119 14.34 10.21 22.36
CA PRO A 119 13.31 10.18 23.41
C PRO A 119 12.88 11.56 23.92
N ASP A 120 13.75 12.54 23.80
CA ASP A 120 13.57 13.91 24.30
C ASP A 120 13.10 14.89 23.21
N GLU A 121 12.79 14.38 22.02
CA GLU A 121 12.16 15.16 20.97
C GLU A 121 10.64 15.23 21.14
N PRO A 122 10.01 16.36 20.82
CA PRO A 122 8.55 16.51 20.79
C PRO A 122 7.90 15.50 19.84
N MET A 123 6.81 14.89 20.30
CA MET A 123 6.00 13.99 19.47
C MET A 123 4.97 14.78 18.67
N ARG A 124 4.50 14.22 17.56
CA ARG A 124 3.41 14.80 16.78
C ARG A 124 2.07 14.57 17.45
N GLU A 125 1.18 15.55 17.34
CA GLU A 125 -0.19 15.47 17.92
C GLU A 125 -0.98 14.29 17.37
N ASP A 126 -0.85 13.97 16.07
CA ASP A 126 -1.50 12.83 15.42
C ASP A 126 -0.97 11.48 15.93
N GLU A 127 0.34 11.34 16.17
CA GLU A 127 0.93 10.15 16.79
C GLU A 127 0.37 9.91 18.20
N ILE A 128 0.28 10.98 19.00
CA ILE A 128 -0.27 10.93 20.36
C ILE A 128 -1.76 10.54 20.33
N SER A 129 -2.52 11.05 19.37
CA SER A 129 -3.95 10.79 19.25
C SER A 129 -4.30 9.32 18.99
N LEU A 130 -3.36 8.53 18.45
CA LEU A 130 -3.54 7.08 18.25
C LEU A 130 -3.34 6.25 19.50
N LEU A 131 -2.57 6.75 20.48
CA LEU A 131 -2.16 5.95 21.64
C LEU A 131 -3.32 5.42 22.49
N PRO A 132 -4.42 6.17 22.77
CA PRO A 132 -5.53 5.64 23.56
C PRO A 132 -6.20 4.41 22.94
N VAL A 133 -6.28 4.35 21.60
CA VAL A 133 -6.87 3.19 20.89
C VAL A 133 -5.92 1.99 21.01
N LEU A 134 -4.61 2.22 20.86
CA LEU A 134 -3.60 1.17 20.98
C LEU A 134 -3.51 0.62 22.40
N GLN A 135 -3.50 1.50 23.41
CA GLN A 135 -3.54 1.08 24.82
C GLN A 135 -4.79 0.23 25.12
N ARG A 136 -5.95 0.64 24.60
CA ARG A 136 -7.19 -0.11 24.80
C ARG A 136 -7.12 -1.51 24.19
N ALA A 137 -6.47 -1.66 23.03
CA ALA A 137 -6.28 -2.98 22.41
C ALA A 137 -5.36 -3.90 23.24
N LEU A 138 -4.28 -3.33 23.77
CA LEU A 138 -3.34 -4.05 24.66
C LEU A 138 -4.01 -4.46 25.98
N GLU A 139 -4.71 -3.54 26.67
CA GLU A 139 -5.41 -3.78 27.93
C GLU A 139 -6.51 -4.86 27.78
N ALA A 140 -7.23 -4.86 26.66
CA ALA A 140 -8.26 -5.84 26.37
C ALA A 140 -7.68 -7.20 25.91
N SER A 141 -6.35 -7.33 25.82
CA SER A 141 -5.65 -8.52 25.30
C SER A 141 -6.15 -8.96 23.92
N VAL A 142 -6.61 -8.00 23.11
CA VAL A 142 -7.01 -8.24 21.71
C VAL A 142 -5.78 -8.43 20.83
N ALA A 143 -4.67 -7.75 21.18
CA ALA A 143 -3.39 -7.80 20.50
C ALA A 143 -2.25 -7.59 21.50
N ASP A 144 -1.07 -8.13 21.21
CA ASP A 144 0.15 -7.76 21.89
C ASP A 144 0.89 -6.62 21.17
N GLU A 145 2.02 -6.12 21.73
CA GLU A 145 2.80 -5.04 21.10
C GLU A 145 3.30 -5.42 19.69
N ALA A 146 3.67 -6.68 19.47
CA ALA A 146 4.15 -7.16 18.19
C ALA A 146 3.02 -7.18 17.15
N ASP A 147 1.81 -7.57 17.56
CA ASP A 147 0.61 -7.55 16.72
C ASP A 147 0.26 -6.12 16.30
N VAL A 148 0.28 -5.18 17.26
CA VAL A 148 0.04 -3.76 17.00
C VAL A 148 1.05 -3.20 15.99
N ILE A 149 2.34 -3.47 16.17
CA ILE A 149 3.39 -3.02 15.26
C ILE A 149 3.19 -3.62 13.87
N ARG A 150 2.84 -4.90 13.77
CA ARG A 150 2.59 -5.58 12.49
C ARG A 150 1.43 -4.95 11.73
N ILE A 151 0.29 -4.77 12.38
CA ILE A 151 -0.89 -4.21 11.71
C ILE A 151 -0.68 -2.76 11.29
N LEU A 152 0.00 -1.96 12.09
CA LEU A 152 0.35 -0.59 11.73
C LEU A 152 1.28 -0.53 10.52
N ARG A 153 2.21 -1.46 10.39
CA ARG A 153 3.08 -1.56 9.21
C ARG A 153 2.26 -1.84 7.95
N VAL A 154 1.31 -2.78 8.02
CA VAL A 154 0.40 -3.08 6.90
C VAL A 154 -0.41 -1.84 6.49
N TYR A 155 -0.98 -1.13 7.47
CA TYR A 155 -1.72 0.11 7.20
C TYR A 155 -0.83 1.16 6.54
N SER A 156 0.34 1.40 7.11
CA SER A 156 1.26 2.43 6.62
C SER A 156 1.76 2.13 5.21
N ASP A 157 2.13 0.89 4.92
CA ASP A 157 2.58 0.50 3.58
C ASP A 157 1.47 0.60 2.53
N ALA A 158 0.23 0.25 2.89
CA ALA A 158 -0.91 0.38 1.99
C ALA A 158 -1.25 1.86 1.73
N LEU A 159 -1.35 2.68 2.79
CA LEU A 159 -1.68 4.09 2.70
C LEU A 159 -0.58 4.90 2.01
N ARG A 160 0.70 4.59 2.23
CA ARG A 160 1.81 5.21 1.50
C ARG A 160 1.69 4.99 0.00
N ARG A 161 1.40 3.74 -0.45
CA ARG A 161 1.19 3.45 -1.88
C ARG A 161 0.01 4.22 -2.47
N ILE A 162 -1.07 4.38 -1.72
CA ILE A 162 -2.22 5.20 -2.14
C ILE A 162 -1.77 6.65 -2.32
N ALA A 163 -1.14 7.25 -1.31
CA ALA A 163 -0.69 8.64 -1.36
C ALA A 163 0.32 8.91 -2.50
N GLU A 164 1.27 7.99 -2.72
CA GLU A 164 2.24 8.07 -3.84
C GLU A 164 1.53 7.99 -5.20
N ALA A 165 0.54 7.09 -5.35
CA ALA A 165 -0.23 6.96 -6.59
C ALA A 165 -1.06 8.21 -6.88
N GLU A 166 -1.70 8.80 -5.88
CA GLU A 166 -2.47 10.06 -6.00
C GLU A 166 -1.57 11.22 -6.39
N THR A 167 -0.42 11.36 -5.72
CA THR A 167 0.58 12.39 -6.03
C THR A 167 1.07 12.24 -7.48
N HIS A 168 1.38 11.02 -7.91
CA HIS A 168 1.80 10.75 -9.29
C HIS A 168 0.70 11.06 -10.31
N LEU A 169 -0.55 10.68 -10.01
CA LEU A 169 -1.71 10.97 -10.87
C LEU A 169 -1.89 12.48 -11.05
N PHE A 170 -1.81 13.25 -9.97
CA PHE A 170 -1.91 14.71 -9.98
C PHE A 170 -0.76 15.32 -10.79
N HIS A 171 0.47 14.92 -10.52
CA HIS A 171 1.65 15.39 -11.24
C HIS A 171 1.53 15.15 -12.76
N SER A 172 1.18 13.93 -13.16
CA SER A 172 1.13 13.54 -14.57
C SER A 172 -0.02 14.18 -15.34
N ASN A 173 -1.18 14.35 -14.72
CA ASN A 173 -2.38 14.78 -15.42
C ASN A 173 -2.73 16.26 -15.23
N VAL A 174 -2.24 16.88 -14.17
CA VAL A 174 -2.51 18.30 -13.88
C VAL A 174 -1.24 19.14 -14.07
N GLU A 175 -0.20 18.89 -13.29
CA GLU A 175 0.99 19.75 -13.26
C GLU A 175 1.73 19.77 -14.59
N LEU A 176 2.10 18.62 -15.13
CA LEU A 176 2.84 18.54 -16.40
C LEU A 176 2.05 19.16 -17.55
N ARG A 177 0.74 18.96 -17.61
CA ARG A 177 -0.11 19.56 -18.65
C ARG A 177 -0.24 21.07 -18.51
N ALA A 178 -0.40 21.56 -17.28
CA ALA A 178 -0.48 22.98 -16.98
C ALA A 178 0.84 23.69 -17.36
N LEU A 179 1.98 23.15 -16.98
CA LEU A 179 3.30 23.69 -17.36
C LEU A 179 3.53 23.65 -18.87
N GLN A 180 3.16 22.58 -19.55
CA GLN A 180 3.23 22.48 -21.01
C GLN A 180 2.34 23.49 -21.73
N SER A 181 1.23 23.92 -21.12
CA SER A 181 0.36 24.99 -21.65
C SER A 181 0.91 26.41 -21.42
N GLY A 182 2.09 26.54 -20.75
CA GLY A 182 2.70 27.83 -20.44
C GLY A 182 2.23 28.47 -19.14
N MET A 183 1.56 27.72 -18.28
CA MET A 183 1.14 28.20 -16.95
C MET A 183 2.37 28.45 -16.09
N SER A 184 2.38 29.56 -15.34
CA SER A 184 3.44 29.84 -14.38
C SER A 184 3.30 29.00 -13.12
N GLU A 185 4.39 28.80 -12.37
CA GLU A 185 4.40 28.10 -11.07
C GLU A 185 3.36 28.65 -10.08
N ARG A 186 3.17 29.96 -10.04
CA ARG A 186 2.14 30.60 -9.22
C ARG A 186 0.73 30.18 -9.63
N GLN A 187 0.44 30.24 -10.93
CA GLN A 187 -0.88 29.82 -11.45
C GLN A 187 -1.13 28.33 -11.22
N LEU A 188 -0.07 27.52 -11.34
CA LEU A 188 -0.12 26.09 -11.03
C LEU A 188 -0.43 25.85 -9.55
N THR A 189 0.23 26.58 -8.64
CA THR A 189 -0.03 26.49 -7.19
C THR A 189 -1.46 26.89 -6.85
N ASP A 190 -1.99 27.97 -7.45
CA ASP A 190 -3.36 28.41 -7.24
C ASP A 190 -4.38 27.39 -7.79
N LEU A 191 -4.10 26.78 -8.95
CA LEU A 191 -4.90 25.69 -9.51
C LEU A 191 -4.88 24.44 -8.61
N ALA A 192 -3.68 24.03 -8.18
CA ALA A 192 -3.50 22.90 -7.28
C ALA A 192 -4.27 23.10 -5.97
N ALA A 193 -4.21 24.30 -5.39
CA ALA A 193 -4.96 24.65 -4.19
C ALA A 193 -6.47 24.53 -4.40
N THR A 194 -6.98 25.02 -5.52
CA THR A 194 -8.41 24.94 -5.85
C THR A 194 -8.87 23.48 -6.02
N LEU A 195 -8.12 22.69 -6.79
CA LEU A 195 -8.44 21.28 -7.01
C LEU A 195 -8.34 20.47 -5.71
N SER A 196 -7.32 20.72 -4.89
CA SER A 196 -7.15 20.04 -3.61
C SER A 196 -8.34 20.32 -2.68
N ALA A 197 -8.81 21.57 -2.60
CA ALA A 197 -9.97 21.91 -1.79
C ALA A 197 -11.24 21.16 -2.19
N GLU A 198 -11.41 20.89 -3.48
CA GLU A 198 -12.55 20.16 -4.03
C GLU A 198 -12.40 18.64 -3.88
N PHE A 199 -11.22 18.11 -4.25
CA PHE A 199 -11.05 16.66 -4.41
C PHE A 199 -10.59 15.93 -3.16
N ILE A 200 -9.78 16.53 -2.27
CA ILE A 200 -9.28 15.84 -1.06
C ILE A 200 -10.42 15.28 -0.20
N PRO A 201 -11.50 16.02 0.13
CA PRO A 201 -12.60 15.46 0.91
C PRO A 201 -13.31 14.29 0.22
N LEU A 202 -13.39 14.31 -1.12
CA LEU A 202 -13.97 13.23 -1.92
C LEU A 202 -13.06 11.99 -1.95
N ILE A 203 -11.75 12.21 -2.02
CA ILE A 203 -10.74 11.14 -1.96
C ILE A 203 -10.79 10.45 -0.60
N ASP A 204 -10.77 11.20 0.50
CA ASP A 204 -10.89 10.67 1.86
C ASP A 204 -12.15 9.82 2.04
N GLN A 205 -13.29 10.32 1.56
CA GLN A 205 -14.55 9.58 1.59
C GLN A 205 -14.46 8.31 0.74
N THR A 206 -13.81 8.36 -0.42
CA THR A 206 -13.63 7.22 -1.31
C THR A 206 -12.77 6.14 -0.67
N ILE A 207 -11.62 6.51 -0.10
CA ILE A 207 -10.72 5.59 0.61
C ILE A 207 -11.47 4.90 1.75
N LEU A 208 -12.18 5.66 2.58
CA LEU A 208 -12.94 5.11 3.70
C LEU A 208 -14.06 4.17 3.22
N THR A 209 -14.74 4.50 2.13
CA THR A 209 -15.79 3.67 1.54
C THR A 209 -15.22 2.36 1.02
N LEU A 210 -14.13 2.42 0.26
CA LEU A 210 -13.46 1.22 -0.27
C LEU A 210 -12.92 0.34 0.86
N TYR A 211 -12.31 0.94 1.88
CA TYR A 211 -11.85 0.21 3.07
C TYR A 211 -13.00 -0.52 3.78
N ARG A 212 -14.14 0.16 3.98
CA ARG A 212 -15.33 -0.46 4.61
C ARG A 212 -15.86 -1.65 3.81
N ARG A 213 -15.90 -1.54 2.48
CA ARG A 213 -16.31 -2.64 1.59
C ARG A 213 -15.35 -3.83 1.66
N GLN A 214 -14.04 -3.59 1.64
CA GLN A 214 -13.07 -4.68 1.76
C GLN A 214 -13.13 -5.36 3.13
N ARG A 215 -13.33 -4.59 4.20
CA ARG A 215 -13.51 -5.12 5.54
C ARG A 215 -14.80 -5.96 5.66
N GLU A 216 -15.91 -5.50 5.09
CA GLU A 216 -17.17 -6.25 5.03
C GLU A 216 -16.97 -7.58 4.31
N ARG A 217 -16.32 -7.56 3.15
CA ARG A 217 -15.99 -8.78 2.40
C ARG A 217 -15.16 -9.76 3.24
N ALA A 218 -14.09 -9.29 3.86
CA ALA A 218 -13.22 -10.13 4.69
C ALA A 218 -13.99 -10.74 5.87
N TRP A 219 -14.88 -9.99 6.52
CA TRP A 219 -15.71 -10.52 7.60
C TRP A 219 -16.72 -11.54 7.12
N ILE A 220 -17.36 -11.35 5.97
CA ILE A 220 -18.29 -12.33 5.40
C ILE A 220 -17.55 -13.63 5.08
N GLU A 221 -16.37 -13.54 4.48
CA GLU A 221 -15.54 -14.72 4.17
C GLU A 221 -15.14 -15.51 5.44
N ASP A 222 -14.76 -14.81 6.51
CA ASP A 222 -14.44 -15.41 7.80
C ASP A 222 -15.67 -16.06 8.46
N LEU A 223 -16.81 -15.36 8.50
CA LEU A 223 -18.07 -15.89 9.03
C LEU A 223 -18.55 -17.13 8.27
N VAL A 224 -18.43 -17.14 6.95
CA VAL A 224 -18.74 -18.32 6.13
C VAL A 224 -17.86 -19.49 6.56
N GLY A 225 -16.56 -19.28 6.76
CA GLY A 225 -15.66 -20.33 7.26
C GLY A 225 -16.03 -20.85 8.65
N HIS A 226 -16.49 -19.96 9.56
CA HIS A 226 -17.01 -20.38 10.87
C HIS A 226 -18.28 -21.22 10.75
N ILE A 227 -19.22 -20.81 9.90
CA ILE A 227 -20.47 -21.54 9.67
C ILE A 227 -20.19 -22.91 9.03
N GLU A 228 -19.29 -22.98 8.05
CA GLU A 228 -18.89 -24.25 7.42
C GLU A 228 -18.36 -25.23 8.48
N ARG A 229 -17.44 -24.81 9.34
CA ARG A 229 -16.92 -25.66 10.43
C ARG A 229 -18.03 -26.12 11.38
N ALA A 230 -18.92 -25.23 11.79
CA ALA A 230 -20.02 -25.56 12.69
C ALA A 230 -21.00 -26.61 12.05
N VAL A 231 -21.27 -26.48 10.75
CA VAL A 231 -22.13 -27.40 9.99
C VAL A 231 -21.46 -28.79 9.83
N GLU A 232 -20.14 -28.80 9.64
CA GLU A 232 -19.35 -30.04 9.57
C GLU A 232 -19.30 -30.74 10.94
N GLU A 233 -19.01 -29.99 12.01
CA GLU A 233 -19.01 -30.52 13.38
C GLU A 233 -20.37 -31.07 13.81
N ALA A 234 -21.46 -30.45 13.34
CA ALA A 234 -22.81 -30.94 13.57
C ALA A 234 -23.18 -32.20 12.72
N GLY A 235 -22.32 -32.63 11.80
CA GLY A 235 -22.51 -33.75 10.94
C GLY A 235 -23.53 -33.55 9.81
N TYR A 236 -23.93 -32.29 9.54
CA TYR A 236 -24.89 -31.97 8.47
C TYR A 236 -24.23 -31.95 7.08
N ARG A 237 -22.91 -31.82 7.04
CA ARG A 237 -22.10 -31.85 5.81
C ARG A 237 -20.82 -32.66 6.07
N ARG A 238 -20.37 -33.42 5.10
CA ARG A 238 -19.01 -33.99 5.15
C ARG A 238 -18.00 -32.90 4.86
N PRO A 239 -16.86 -32.85 5.58
CA PRO A 239 -15.77 -31.97 5.24
C PRO A 239 -15.41 -32.12 3.76
N LEU A 240 -15.36 -31.06 3.00
CA LEU A 240 -14.90 -31.12 1.61
C LEU A 240 -13.43 -31.53 1.53
N GLY A 241 -12.70 -31.36 2.63
CA GLY A 241 -11.30 -31.80 2.78
C GLY A 241 -10.33 -31.23 1.75
N ARG A 242 -10.78 -30.29 0.94
CA ARG A 242 -9.96 -29.67 -0.11
C ARG A 242 -9.07 -28.59 0.49
N PRO A 243 -7.76 -28.75 0.41
CA PRO A 243 -6.86 -27.69 0.85
C PRO A 243 -6.97 -26.47 -0.10
N PRO A 244 -6.65 -25.26 0.35
CA PRO A 244 -6.55 -24.12 -0.56
C PRO A 244 -5.43 -24.32 -1.59
N ALA A 245 -5.50 -23.59 -2.69
CA ALA A 245 -4.49 -23.61 -3.73
C ALA A 245 -3.85 -22.23 -3.93
N MET A 246 -2.55 -22.27 -4.21
CA MET A 246 -1.78 -21.14 -4.70
C MET A 246 -1.52 -21.31 -6.19
N CYS A 247 -1.72 -20.26 -6.96
CA CYS A 247 -1.41 -20.21 -8.37
C CYS A 247 -0.42 -19.07 -8.64
N PHE A 248 0.59 -19.33 -9.44
CA PHE A 248 1.46 -18.31 -10.01
C PHE A 248 1.27 -18.33 -11.53
N LEU A 249 0.96 -17.17 -12.08
CA LEU A 249 0.92 -16.91 -13.52
C LEU A 249 2.09 -16.03 -13.87
N ASP A 250 2.81 -16.33 -14.94
CA ASP A 250 3.96 -15.55 -15.41
C ASP A 250 3.92 -15.38 -16.92
N MET A 251 4.44 -14.26 -17.44
CA MET A 251 4.43 -13.95 -18.86
C MET A 251 5.78 -14.27 -19.51
N ALA A 252 5.77 -15.10 -20.52
CA ALA A 252 6.97 -15.48 -21.23
C ALA A 252 7.57 -14.31 -22.03
N GLY A 253 8.86 -14.02 -21.78
CA GLY A 253 9.62 -13.02 -22.54
C GLY A 253 9.24 -11.57 -22.27
N TYR A 254 8.54 -11.28 -21.16
CA TYR A 254 8.12 -9.94 -20.79
C TYR A 254 9.30 -8.96 -20.66
N THR A 255 10.36 -9.34 -19.96
CA THR A 255 11.55 -8.49 -19.78
C THR A 255 12.15 -8.05 -21.12
N ARG A 256 12.31 -8.99 -22.07
CA ARG A 256 12.82 -8.67 -23.41
C ARG A 256 11.87 -7.75 -24.16
N LEU A 257 10.57 -8.00 -24.07
CA LEU A 257 9.55 -7.20 -24.74
C LEU A 257 9.54 -5.75 -24.22
N THR A 258 9.67 -5.56 -22.92
CA THR A 258 9.72 -4.23 -22.30
C THR A 258 10.98 -3.46 -22.65
N GLU A 259 12.13 -4.13 -22.74
CA GLU A 259 13.38 -3.53 -23.24
C GLU A 259 13.27 -3.07 -24.71
N GLU A 260 12.60 -3.85 -25.55
CA GLU A 260 12.40 -3.53 -26.98
C GLU A 260 11.36 -2.41 -27.18
N MET A 261 10.29 -2.36 -26.38
CA MET A 261 9.16 -1.44 -26.53
C MET A 261 9.34 -0.10 -25.77
N GLY A 262 10.22 -0.06 -24.79
CA GLY A 262 10.42 1.08 -23.90
C GLY A 262 9.41 1.20 -22.76
N ASP A 263 9.73 2.04 -21.77
CA ASP A 263 9.05 2.11 -20.46
C ASP A 263 7.54 2.38 -20.54
N ARG A 264 7.12 3.25 -21.46
CA ARG A 264 5.70 3.61 -21.58
C ARG A 264 4.84 2.46 -22.07
N ALA A 265 5.32 1.75 -23.09
CA ALA A 265 4.60 0.58 -23.61
C ALA A 265 4.64 -0.59 -22.61
N ALA A 266 5.70 -0.70 -21.82
CA ALA A 266 5.78 -1.64 -20.71
C ALA A 266 4.72 -1.35 -19.63
N ALA A 267 4.54 -0.08 -19.26
CA ALA A 267 3.52 0.33 -18.30
C ALA A 267 2.09 0.06 -18.82
N ASP A 268 1.82 0.33 -20.10
CA ASP A 268 0.53 0.02 -20.74
C ASP A 268 0.25 -1.48 -20.76
N LEU A 269 1.27 -2.30 -21.01
CA LEU A 269 1.17 -3.76 -20.98
C LEU A 269 0.90 -4.28 -19.56
N ALA A 270 1.57 -3.73 -18.56
CA ALA A 270 1.34 -4.05 -17.15
C ALA A 270 -0.10 -3.70 -16.73
N ALA A 271 -0.60 -2.51 -17.09
CA ALA A 271 -1.98 -2.11 -16.80
C ALA A 271 -3.00 -3.05 -17.45
N LYS A 272 -2.73 -3.49 -18.69
CA LYS A 272 -3.55 -4.47 -19.41
C LYS A 272 -3.56 -5.83 -18.72
N LEU A 273 -2.39 -6.29 -18.23
CA LEU A 273 -2.28 -7.52 -17.46
C LEU A 273 -3.11 -7.44 -16.18
N VAL A 274 -3.04 -6.31 -15.45
CA VAL A 274 -3.84 -6.11 -14.23
C VAL A 274 -5.33 -6.30 -14.53
N GLY A 275 -5.90 -5.58 -15.49
CA GLY A 275 -7.32 -5.67 -15.83
C GLY A 275 -7.75 -7.08 -16.30
N PHE A 276 -6.90 -7.75 -17.07
CA PHE A 276 -7.14 -9.12 -17.52
C PHE A 276 -7.16 -10.11 -16.34
N VAL A 277 -6.16 -10.05 -15.50
CA VAL A 277 -6.01 -10.94 -14.33
C VAL A 277 -7.14 -10.75 -13.33
N GLU A 278 -7.52 -9.52 -13.02
CA GLU A 278 -8.62 -9.22 -12.10
C GLU A 278 -9.94 -9.79 -12.62
N HIS A 279 -10.23 -9.60 -13.91
CA HIS A 279 -11.44 -10.14 -14.52
C HIS A 279 -11.50 -11.66 -14.42
N GLU A 280 -10.48 -12.35 -14.91
CA GLU A 280 -10.47 -13.79 -15.01
C GLU A 280 -10.41 -14.52 -13.66
N SER A 281 -9.66 -13.96 -12.69
CA SER A 281 -9.52 -14.59 -11.38
C SER A 281 -10.73 -14.39 -10.47
N LEU A 282 -11.27 -13.15 -10.43
CA LEU A 282 -12.37 -12.83 -9.52
C LEU A 282 -13.66 -13.55 -9.89
N GLU A 283 -13.96 -13.71 -11.18
CA GLU A 283 -15.13 -14.47 -11.63
C GLU A 283 -15.10 -15.96 -11.23
N ARG A 284 -13.88 -16.50 -11.02
CA ARG A 284 -13.65 -17.90 -10.59
C ARG A 284 -13.34 -18.05 -9.11
N GLY A 285 -13.58 -17.00 -8.31
CA GLY A 285 -13.36 -17.03 -6.87
C GLY A 285 -11.88 -16.98 -6.46
N GLY A 286 -11.01 -16.56 -7.37
CA GLY A 286 -9.59 -16.29 -7.10
C GLY A 286 -9.36 -14.92 -6.51
N GLN A 287 -8.33 -14.79 -5.70
CA GLN A 287 -7.88 -13.53 -5.15
C GLN A 287 -6.45 -13.25 -5.61
N PRO A 288 -6.23 -12.22 -6.46
CA PRO A 288 -4.88 -11.73 -6.71
C PRO A 288 -4.27 -11.22 -5.39
N VAL A 289 -3.10 -11.74 -5.02
CA VAL A 289 -2.45 -11.42 -3.75
C VAL A 289 -1.29 -10.48 -3.96
N LYS A 290 -0.46 -10.78 -4.96
CA LYS A 290 0.81 -10.06 -5.14
C LYS A 290 1.22 -10.02 -6.61
N TRP A 291 1.63 -8.82 -7.04
CA TRP A 291 2.23 -8.59 -8.33
C TRP A 291 3.76 -8.75 -8.22
N LEU A 292 4.36 -9.50 -9.13
CA LEU A 292 5.77 -9.88 -9.13
C LEU A 292 6.45 -9.49 -10.46
N GLY A 293 6.33 -8.21 -10.83
CA GLY A 293 6.78 -7.75 -12.14
C GLY A 293 5.83 -8.21 -13.25
N ASP A 294 6.24 -9.20 -14.01
CA ASP A 294 5.50 -9.86 -15.10
C ASP A 294 4.63 -11.05 -14.65
N GLY A 295 4.63 -11.34 -13.35
CA GLY A 295 3.88 -12.44 -12.77
C GLY A 295 2.89 -11.99 -11.69
N VAL A 296 1.94 -12.87 -11.39
CA VAL A 296 0.93 -12.65 -10.35
C VAL A 296 0.77 -13.91 -9.50
N MET A 297 0.72 -13.71 -8.20
CA MET A 297 0.39 -14.75 -7.23
C MET A 297 -1.09 -14.65 -6.84
N PHE A 298 -1.79 -15.77 -6.84
CA PHE A 298 -3.20 -15.90 -6.49
C PHE A 298 -3.40 -16.88 -5.36
N TYR A 299 -4.42 -16.61 -4.57
CA TYR A 299 -5.02 -17.53 -3.63
C TYR A 299 -6.38 -17.99 -4.14
N PHE A 300 -6.68 -19.27 -4.02
CA PHE A 300 -7.98 -19.88 -4.28
C PHE A 300 -8.37 -20.78 -3.11
N LYS A 301 -9.64 -20.71 -2.72
CA LYS A 301 -10.18 -21.62 -1.69
C LYS A 301 -10.34 -23.03 -2.26
N ASP A 302 -10.63 -23.17 -3.56
CA ASP A 302 -10.84 -24.44 -4.27
C ASP A 302 -9.75 -24.67 -5.33
N PRO A 303 -9.01 -25.78 -5.27
CA PRO A 303 -8.02 -26.15 -6.27
C PRO A 303 -8.59 -26.29 -7.69
N ALA A 304 -9.83 -26.75 -7.85
CA ALA A 304 -10.46 -26.87 -9.16
C ALA A 304 -10.65 -25.49 -9.81
N ALA A 305 -11.11 -24.51 -9.04
CA ALA A 305 -11.23 -23.13 -9.49
C ALA A 305 -9.86 -22.51 -9.85
N ALA A 306 -8.80 -22.85 -9.09
CA ALA A 306 -7.45 -22.41 -9.39
C ALA A 306 -6.94 -22.93 -10.74
N VAL A 307 -7.17 -24.20 -11.03
CA VAL A 307 -6.78 -24.82 -12.31
C VAL A 307 -7.60 -24.26 -13.47
N ASP A 308 -8.92 -24.12 -13.30
CA ASP A 308 -9.80 -23.56 -14.33
C ASP A 308 -9.42 -22.13 -14.69
N ALA A 309 -9.16 -21.29 -13.69
CA ALA A 309 -8.68 -19.91 -13.88
C ALA A 309 -7.30 -19.87 -14.59
N ALA A 310 -6.36 -20.72 -14.18
CA ALA A 310 -5.05 -20.81 -14.79
C ALA A 310 -5.13 -21.23 -16.27
N LEU A 311 -5.93 -22.25 -16.58
CA LEU A 311 -6.14 -22.71 -17.97
C LEU A 311 -6.76 -21.63 -18.83
N GLU A 312 -7.77 -20.90 -18.32
CA GLU A 312 -8.37 -19.78 -19.05
C GLU A 312 -7.37 -18.66 -19.30
N MET A 313 -6.68 -18.20 -18.25
CA MET A 313 -5.71 -17.12 -18.39
C MET A 313 -4.59 -17.47 -19.37
N VAL A 314 -4.07 -18.69 -19.31
CA VAL A 314 -3.01 -19.16 -20.22
C VAL A 314 -3.51 -19.24 -21.66
N ALA A 315 -4.74 -19.72 -21.88
CA ALA A 315 -5.32 -19.85 -23.23
C ALA A 315 -5.69 -18.50 -23.85
N THR A 316 -6.12 -17.52 -23.06
CA THR A 316 -6.69 -16.26 -23.54
C THR A 316 -5.71 -15.09 -23.53
N SER A 317 -4.61 -15.13 -22.74
CA SER A 317 -3.62 -14.05 -22.69
C SER A 317 -3.13 -13.59 -24.07
N PRO A 318 -2.79 -14.45 -25.05
CA PRO A 318 -2.38 -13.99 -26.37
C PRO A 318 -3.52 -13.34 -27.17
N GLN A 319 -4.77 -13.79 -26.94
CA GLN A 319 -5.95 -13.28 -27.66
C GLN A 319 -6.26 -11.83 -27.28
N VAL A 320 -5.95 -11.44 -26.04
CA VAL A 320 -6.07 -10.06 -25.58
C VAL A 320 -4.80 -9.24 -25.84
N GLY A 321 -3.82 -9.77 -26.57
CA GLY A 321 -2.59 -9.08 -26.94
C GLY A 321 -1.59 -8.93 -25.78
N LEU A 322 -1.62 -9.86 -24.83
CA LEU A 322 -0.57 -10.11 -23.85
C LEU A 322 0.43 -11.15 -24.40
N PRO A 323 1.67 -11.22 -23.90
CA PRO A 323 2.56 -12.31 -24.19
C PRO A 323 1.95 -13.66 -23.78
N PRO A 324 2.42 -14.77 -24.39
CA PRO A 324 2.05 -16.10 -23.91
C PRO A 324 2.40 -16.24 -22.43
N SER A 325 1.46 -16.76 -21.65
CA SER A 325 1.66 -16.99 -20.22
C SER A 325 1.81 -18.47 -19.91
N HIS A 326 2.25 -18.76 -18.71
CA HIS A 326 2.32 -20.10 -18.14
C HIS A 326 1.96 -20.03 -16.66
N ALA A 327 1.54 -21.14 -16.09
CA ALA A 327 1.11 -21.15 -14.70
C ALA A 327 1.57 -22.38 -13.94
N GLY A 328 1.74 -22.20 -12.61
CA GLY A 328 2.01 -23.28 -11.67
C GLY A 328 1.00 -23.24 -10.54
N VAL A 329 0.36 -24.38 -10.26
CA VAL A 329 -0.63 -24.50 -9.19
C VAL A 329 -0.19 -25.57 -8.17
N ALA A 330 -0.26 -25.23 -6.89
CA ALA A 330 -0.04 -26.19 -5.80
C ALA A 330 -1.14 -26.06 -4.75
N ALA A 331 -1.61 -27.18 -4.22
CA ALA A 331 -2.59 -27.22 -3.16
C ALA A 331 -1.95 -27.67 -1.84
N GLY A 332 -2.43 -27.10 -0.74
CA GLY A 332 -1.92 -27.43 0.59
C GLY A 332 -2.12 -26.30 1.60
N PRO A 333 -1.72 -26.51 2.85
CA PRO A 333 -1.83 -25.48 3.89
C PRO A 333 -0.97 -24.27 3.57
N VAL A 334 -1.52 -23.09 3.85
CA VAL A 334 -0.86 -21.78 3.72
C VAL A 334 -1.02 -20.99 5.02
N ILE A 335 -0.09 -20.11 5.29
CA ILE A 335 -0.13 -19.17 6.42
C ILE A 335 -0.43 -17.80 5.85
N PHE A 336 -1.53 -17.18 6.28
CA PHE A 336 -1.81 -15.77 5.97
C PHE A 336 -1.27 -14.91 7.10
N GLN A 337 -0.38 -13.99 6.77
CA GLN A 337 0.21 -13.07 7.73
C GLN A 337 0.59 -11.75 7.05
N ASP A 338 0.31 -10.63 7.72
CA ASP A 338 0.70 -9.29 7.27
C ASP A 338 0.18 -8.92 5.86
N GLY A 339 -0.99 -9.47 5.48
CA GLY A 339 -1.60 -9.24 4.16
C GLY A 339 -1.00 -10.11 3.03
N ASP A 340 -0.13 -11.07 3.35
CA ASP A 340 0.52 -11.95 2.37
C ASP A 340 0.37 -13.43 2.77
N TYR A 341 0.59 -14.33 1.83
CA TYR A 341 0.57 -15.77 2.07
C TYR A 341 1.98 -16.35 2.09
N PHE A 342 2.21 -17.24 3.04
CA PHE A 342 3.50 -17.90 3.27
C PHE A 342 3.34 -19.42 3.38
N GLY A 343 4.44 -20.12 3.17
CA GLY A 343 4.52 -21.55 3.41
C GLY A 343 5.06 -22.35 2.25
N ARG A 344 5.12 -23.67 2.47
CA ARG A 344 5.63 -24.63 1.47
C ARG A 344 4.81 -24.59 0.17
N THR A 345 3.49 -24.49 0.29
CA THR A 345 2.55 -24.46 -0.85
C THR A 345 2.80 -23.27 -1.76
N VAL A 346 3.02 -22.06 -1.20
CA VAL A 346 3.37 -20.85 -1.94
C VAL A 346 4.67 -21.04 -2.71
N ASN A 347 5.72 -21.51 -2.02
CA ASN A 347 7.01 -21.78 -2.64
C ASN A 347 6.94 -22.86 -3.73
N MET A 348 6.10 -23.87 -3.52
CA MET A 348 5.88 -24.95 -4.48
C MET A 348 5.24 -24.41 -5.76
N ALA A 349 4.14 -23.68 -5.65
CA ALA A 349 3.42 -23.10 -6.79
C ALA A 349 4.34 -22.19 -7.64
N SER A 350 5.13 -21.34 -6.99
CA SER A 350 6.11 -20.47 -7.67
C SER A 350 7.17 -21.27 -8.46
N ARG A 351 7.67 -22.36 -7.88
CA ARG A 351 8.67 -23.22 -8.55
C ARG A 351 8.08 -24.05 -9.67
N ILE A 352 6.83 -24.49 -9.54
CA ILE A 352 6.09 -25.16 -10.59
C ILE A 352 5.89 -24.21 -11.77
N ALA A 353 5.45 -22.97 -11.52
CA ALA A 353 5.31 -21.94 -12.56
C ALA A 353 6.64 -21.71 -13.31
N ALA A 354 7.75 -21.58 -12.59
CA ALA A 354 9.08 -21.40 -13.18
C ALA A 354 9.56 -22.60 -14.03
N ARG A 355 8.88 -23.75 -13.95
CA ARG A 355 9.18 -24.96 -14.73
C ARG A 355 8.27 -25.12 -15.94
N ALA A 356 7.12 -24.48 -15.94
CA ALA A 356 6.16 -24.53 -17.03
C ALA A 356 6.66 -23.79 -18.27
N ASP A 357 6.46 -24.36 -19.44
CA ASP A 357 6.71 -23.70 -20.71
C ASP A 357 5.55 -22.76 -21.10
N PRO A 358 5.77 -21.75 -21.97
CA PRO A 358 4.68 -20.90 -22.46
C PRO A 358 3.50 -21.70 -23.00
N GLY A 359 2.30 -21.40 -22.52
CA GLY A 359 1.07 -22.13 -22.85
C GLY A 359 0.77 -23.30 -21.95
N GLN A 360 1.62 -23.62 -20.97
CA GLN A 360 1.42 -24.74 -20.05
C GLN A 360 0.84 -24.31 -18.68
N VAL A 361 0.03 -25.18 -18.11
CA VAL A 361 -0.40 -25.13 -16.70
C VAL A 361 0.10 -26.41 -16.04
N LEU A 362 1.08 -26.29 -15.15
CA LEU A 362 1.59 -27.39 -14.37
C LEU A 362 1.01 -27.37 -12.95
N VAL A 363 0.71 -28.55 -12.41
CA VAL A 363 0.11 -28.69 -11.10
C VAL A 363 0.82 -29.75 -10.25
N SER A 364 0.73 -29.62 -8.92
CA SER A 364 1.21 -30.64 -7.99
C SER A 364 0.24 -31.82 -7.87
N GLU A 365 0.72 -32.94 -7.35
CA GLU A 365 -0.08 -34.16 -7.11
C GLU A 365 -1.27 -33.87 -6.19
N GLU A 366 -1.10 -33.02 -5.16
CA GLU A 366 -2.19 -32.67 -4.23
C GLU A 366 -3.33 -31.90 -4.94
N VAL A 367 -3.04 -31.18 -6.03
CA VAL A 367 -4.09 -30.58 -6.88
C VAL A 367 -4.87 -31.65 -7.62
N VAL A 368 -4.18 -32.63 -8.20
CA VAL A 368 -4.81 -33.73 -8.93
C VAL A 368 -5.73 -34.55 -8.01
N GLU A 369 -5.29 -34.79 -6.77
CA GLU A 369 -6.07 -35.49 -5.76
C GLU A 369 -7.31 -34.73 -5.31
N ALA A 370 -7.21 -33.37 -5.25
CA ALA A 370 -8.29 -32.51 -4.78
C ALA A 370 -9.34 -32.19 -5.85
N VAL A 371 -9.00 -32.29 -7.15
CA VAL A 371 -9.92 -32.03 -8.27
C VAL A 371 -10.68 -33.31 -8.65
N GLU A 372 -12.00 -33.27 -8.59
CA GLU A 372 -12.83 -34.41 -8.92
C GLU A 372 -12.81 -34.75 -10.42
N ARG A 373 -12.82 -36.02 -10.74
CA ARG A 373 -12.99 -36.47 -12.12
C ARG A 373 -14.39 -36.10 -12.60
N GLY A 374 -14.50 -35.14 -13.49
CA GLY A 374 -15.79 -34.67 -14.01
C GLY A 374 -15.87 -33.17 -14.26
N ASP A 375 -14.92 -32.40 -13.74
CA ASP A 375 -14.88 -30.94 -13.90
C ASP A 375 -14.36 -30.48 -15.30
N GLY A 376 -14.26 -31.42 -16.27
CA GLY A 376 -13.77 -31.11 -17.62
C GLY A 376 -12.26 -30.90 -17.71
N ILE A 377 -11.53 -31.06 -16.61
CA ILE A 377 -10.08 -30.92 -16.53
C ILE A 377 -9.45 -32.33 -16.62
N ARG A 378 -8.42 -32.46 -17.45
CA ARG A 378 -7.59 -33.65 -17.58
C ARG A 378 -6.19 -33.35 -17.09
N PHE A 379 -5.58 -34.35 -16.46
CA PHE A 379 -4.21 -34.28 -15.97
C PHE A 379 -3.37 -35.31 -16.70
N GLU A 380 -2.30 -34.88 -17.37
CA GLU A 380 -1.30 -35.70 -18.01
C GLU A 380 -0.04 -35.70 -17.14
N GLU A 381 0.52 -36.88 -16.88
CA GLU A 381 1.73 -36.99 -16.07
C GLU A 381 2.90 -36.29 -16.79
N PHE A 382 3.45 -35.26 -16.15
CA PHE A 382 4.66 -34.56 -16.61
C PHE A 382 5.92 -35.26 -16.10
N GLY A 383 5.81 -35.95 -14.96
CA GLY A 383 6.84 -36.74 -14.32
C GLY A 383 7.49 -36.05 -13.10
N PRO A 384 8.46 -36.73 -12.50
CA PRO A 384 9.18 -36.22 -11.34
C PRO A 384 10.18 -35.12 -11.74
N VAL A 385 10.11 -33.97 -11.09
CA VAL A 385 10.96 -32.82 -11.35
C VAL A 385 11.72 -32.41 -10.08
N GLU A 386 13.02 -32.19 -10.20
CA GLU A 386 13.80 -31.55 -9.15
C GLU A 386 13.53 -30.06 -9.13
N LEU A 387 12.88 -29.57 -8.06
CA LEU A 387 12.60 -28.17 -7.85
C LEU A 387 13.65 -27.57 -6.89
N LYS A 388 14.20 -26.42 -7.22
CA LYS A 388 15.26 -25.75 -6.45
C LYS A 388 14.89 -25.62 -4.96
N GLY A 389 15.73 -26.20 -4.07
CA GLY A 389 15.55 -26.13 -2.62
C GLY A 389 14.51 -27.09 -2.04
N LEU A 390 14.04 -28.07 -2.80
CA LEU A 390 13.33 -29.26 -2.29
C LEU A 390 14.29 -30.45 -2.28
N MET A 391 14.21 -31.26 -1.21
CA MET A 391 15.12 -32.39 -1.03
C MET A 391 14.76 -33.61 -1.90
N LYS A 392 13.55 -33.66 -2.41
CA LYS A 392 13.05 -34.79 -3.22
C LYS A 392 12.39 -34.26 -4.49
N PRO A 393 12.48 -34.99 -5.60
CA PRO A 393 11.69 -34.71 -6.78
C PRO A 393 10.19 -34.66 -6.47
N VAL A 394 9.44 -33.81 -7.15
CA VAL A 394 8.00 -33.65 -7.01
C VAL A 394 7.35 -34.16 -8.31
N SER A 395 6.34 -35.00 -8.18
CA SER A 395 5.51 -35.43 -9.31
C SER A 395 4.66 -34.25 -9.76
N LEU A 396 4.81 -33.87 -11.02
CA LEU A 396 4.04 -32.81 -11.66
C LEU A 396 3.14 -33.37 -12.75
N PHE A 397 2.04 -32.67 -12.97
CA PHE A 397 1.06 -32.98 -13.99
C PHE A 397 0.77 -31.74 -14.83
N GLU A 398 0.54 -31.93 -16.12
CA GLU A 398 0.03 -30.88 -16.99
C GLU A 398 -1.49 -30.92 -16.98
N ALA A 399 -2.12 -29.80 -16.63
CA ALA A 399 -3.57 -29.66 -16.71
C ALA A 399 -3.99 -29.22 -18.10
N ARG A 400 -5.06 -29.84 -18.63
CA ARG A 400 -5.66 -29.53 -19.94
C ARG A 400 -7.19 -29.60 -19.86
N ARG A 401 -7.85 -28.88 -20.77
CA ARG A 401 -9.31 -29.02 -21.01
C ARG A 401 -9.61 -30.11 -22.01
#